data_80a8d1eb33edb3bce18b5ca84d6e9582
#
_entry.id   80a8d1eb33edb3bce18b5ca84d6e9582
#
_cell.length_a   1.000
_cell.length_b   1.000
_cell.length_c   1.000
_cell.angle_alpha   90.00
_cell.angle_beta   90.00
_cell.angle_gamma   90.00
#
_symmetry.space_group_name_H-M   'P 1'
#
loop_
_entity.id
_entity.type
_entity.pdbx_description
1 polymer ?
#
loop_
_entity_poly.entity_id
_entity_poly.type
_entity_poly.pdbx_seq_one_letter_code
_entity_poly.pdbx_strand_id
1 'polypeptide(L)'
;MKKILAMLAAGMPLAAVAAHAQSAPGINSIDTVVVIYAENRSFDSLYGSFPGANGLQNVTAANSTQVDRDGAPLKELPPVWDGLTAKGVTPPVTQAQTEHLPNKPFAIDDAKGFNQPLGVVTHDLWHRFYQNQMQIDGGKNDRFVAYADSGAMVMGYYDGSKLPLWPVAMKYTLADNFFMAGFGGSFFNHIYLVCACAPFYPDADKSPASTHIAAVDVDKVTLTLAENSPQSAAGGIPKFAKDGDLTPDFYAVNTMQPPFQPSKNKPAPGGDPAYADPNAPTTLPPQNAKTIGDLLSEKGVSWAWYGGAWQNTLDGKNKSPVPNFQFHHQPFNYFASFAPGTTARAQHLKDGGLNGAEFIKAIDTGVLPHVTFYKPQGNLNEHSGYADVMSGDAHIADVIAHLEKSPQWAHMLVVVTYDENGGIWDHVAPPKADRWGPGSRIPALIVSPFAKKGFVDHTLYDTSSILRFITKRYDLPVLPGLAARDAALKTNNEPPMGDLTVALEF
;
A
#
# COMPACT_ATOMS: atom_id res chain seq x y z
N MET A 1 -97.24 26.88 -3.88
CA MET A 1 -96.26 26.19 -4.77
C MET A 1 -94.89 26.80 -4.56
N LYS A 2 -94.02 26.22 -3.74
CA LYS A 2 -92.66 26.71 -3.49
C LYS A 2 -91.67 25.79 -4.21
N LYS A 3 -90.89 26.31 -5.15
CA LYS A 3 -89.81 25.61 -5.85
C LYS A 3 -88.57 25.62 -4.98
N ILE A 4 -88.05 24.45 -4.63
CA ILE A 4 -86.79 24.27 -3.95
C ILE A 4 -85.73 24.13 -5.02
N LEU A 5 -84.67 25.00 -4.97
CA LEU A 5 -83.49 24.98 -5.85
C LEU A 5 -82.42 24.17 -5.11
N ALA A 6 -82.00 23.06 -5.67
CA ALA A 6 -80.89 22.26 -5.14
C ALA A 6 -79.62 22.75 -5.78
N MET A 7 -78.65 23.23 -4.94
CA MET A 7 -77.30 23.51 -5.35
C MET A 7 -76.46 22.23 -5.28
N LEU A 8 -75.88 21.79 -6.43
CA LEU A 8 -74.84 20.79 -6.47
C LEU A 8 -73.50 21.46 -6.16
N ALA A 9 -72.83 21.06 -5.07
CA ALA A 9 -71.47 21.42 -4.78
C ALA A 9 -70.55 20.40 -5.48
N ALA A 10 -69.80 20.83 -6.47
CA ALA A 10 -68.71 20.03 -7.11
C ALA A 10 -67.46 20.02 -6.21
N GLY A 11 -67.21 18.90 -5.56
CA GLY A 11 -66.01 18.69 -4.83
C GLY A 11 -64.82 18.38 -5.79
N MET A 12 -63.84 19.28 -5.86
CA MET A 12 -62.55 18.96 -6.51
C MET A 12 -61.76 18.03 -5.61
N PRO A 13 -61.16 16.93 -6.11
CA PRO A 13 -60.21 16.13 -5.35
C PRO A 13 -58.89 16.90 -5.21
N LEU A 14 -58.44 17.21 -3.99
CA LEU A 14 -57.07 17.57 -3.68
C LEU A 14 -56.19 16.36 -3.97
N ALA A 15 -55.39 16.42 -5.05
CA ALA A 15 -54.32 15.49 -5.25
C ALA A 15 -53.20 15.79 -4.21
N ALA A 16 -53.08 14.93 -3.21
CA ALA A 16 -51.95 14.95 -2.30
C ALA A 16 -50.70 14.58 -3.09
N VAL A 17 -49.85 15.57 -3.38
CA VAL A 17 -48.46 15.33 -3.87
C VAL A 17 -47.70 14.70 -2.70
N ALA A 18 -47.50 13.39 -2.74
CA ALA A 18 -46.61 12.70 -1.83
C ALA A 18 -45.19 13.24 -2.10
N ALA A 19 -44.72 14.13 -1.25
CA ALA A 19 -43.33 14.48 -1.19
C ALA A 19 -42.57 13.19 -0.82
N HIS A 20 -41.88 12.60 -1.80
CA HIS A 20 -40.91 11.56 -1.52
C HIS A 20 -39.83 12.22 -0.65
N ALA A 21 -39.79 11.88 0.63
CA ALA A 21 -38.70 12.22 1.49
C ALA A 21 -37.44 11.57 0.84
N GLN A 22 -36.57 12.39 0.28
CA GLN A 22 -35.27 11.95 -0.23
C GLN A 22 -34.54 11.37 0.97
N SER A 23 -34.26 10.06 0.95
CA SER A 23 -33.50 9.43 2.01
C SER A 23 -32.18 10.20 2.14
N ALA A 24 -31.73 10.43 3.39
CA ALA A 24 -30.45 11.09 3.62
C ALA A 24 -29.36 10.40 2.79
N PRO A 25 -28.40 11.17 2.22
CA PRO A 25 -27.27 10.61 1.52
C PRO A 25 -26.56 9.59 2.40
N GLY A 26 -26.05 8.53 1.83
CA GLY A 26 -25.33 7.47 2.52
C GLY A 26 -24.25 6.88 1.60
N ILE A 27 -23.64 5.77 1.98
CA ILE A 27 -22.60 5.12 1.20
C ILE A 27 -22.95 4.93 -0.29
N ASN A 28 -24.25 4.76 -0.59
CA ASN A 28 -24.77 4.63 -1.95
C ASN A 28 -24.70 5.92 -2.79
N SER A 29 -24.37 7.05 -2.17
CA SER A 29 -24.10 8.30 -2.89
C SER A 29 -22.71 8.31 -3.56
N ILE A 30 -21.86 7.33 -3.26
CA ILE A 30 -20.53 7.18 -3.87
C ILE A 30 -20.65 6.20 -5.04
N ASP A 31 -20.54 6.71 -6.26
CA ASP A 31 -20.62 5.90 -7.48
C ASP A 31 -19.23 5.47 -7.99
N THR A 32 -18.20 6.20 -7.63
CA THR A 32 -16.82 5.95 -8.09
C THR A 32 -15.88 5.90 -6.91
N VAL A 33 -15.16 4.79 -6.77
CA VAL A 33 -14.07 4.60 -5.79
C VAL A 33 -12.75 4.57 -6.54
N VAL A 34 -11.85 5.49 -6.21
CA VAL A 34 -10.48 5.56 -6.76
C VAL A 34 -9.49 5.23 -5.67
N VAL A 35 -8.59 4.30 -5.92
CA VAL A 35 -7.49 3.94 -5.00
C VAL A 35 -6.18 4.31 -5.68
N ILE A 36 -5.43 5.25 -5.11
CA ILE A 36 -4.08 5.62 -5.54
C ILE A 36 -3.09 4.96 -4.59
N TYR A 37 -2.19 4.14 -5.12
CA TYR A 37 -1.32 3.26 -4.35
C TYR A 37 0.14 3.65 -4.55
N ALA A 38 0.67 4.49 -3.64
CA ALA A 38 2.07 4.94 -3.59
C ALA A 38 2.99 3.88 -2.97
N GLU A 39 4.25 4.19 -2.75
CA GLU A 39 5.23 3.22 -2.25
C GLU A 39 6.07 3.72 -1.08
N ASN A 40 6.23 2.79 -0.15
CA ASN A 40 7.34 2.62 0.77
C ASN A 40 7.52 3.77 1.76
N ARG A 41 6.45 4.16 2.50
CA ARG A 41 6.59 5.17 3.57
C ARG A 41 5.79 4.80 4.82
N SER A 42 6.44 4.85 5.98
CA SER A 42 5.72 4.79 7.25
C SER A 42 4.98 6.12 7.52
N PHE A 43 3.99 6.09 8.40
CA PHE A 43 3.25 7.30 8.76
C PHE A 43 4.17 8.36 9.37
N ASP A 44 5.00 7.98 10.35
CA ASP A 44 5.91 8.91 11.02
C ASP A 44 6.93 9.53 10.05
N SER A 45 7.29 8.81 8.99
CA SER A 45 8.31 9.29 8.05
C SER A 45 7.89 10.50 7.21
N LEU A 46 6.59 10.69 6.95
CA LEU A 46 6.06 11.80 6.14
C LEU A 46 5.02 12.66 6.87
N TYR A 47 4.16 12.03 7.69
CA TYR A 47 3.05 12.70 8.37
C TYR A 47 3.22 12.75 9.89
N GLY A 48 4.37 12.35 10.42
CA GLY A 48 4.64 12.32 11.85
C GLY A 48 4.53 13.67 12.56
N SER A 49 4.68 14.79 11.83
CA SER A 49 4.48 16.15 12.36
C SER A 49 3.09 16.73 12.07
N PHE A 50 2.15 15.95 11.54
CA PHE A 50 0.83 16.44 11.14
C PHE A 50 0.01 16.88 12.38
N PRO A 51 -0.61 18.07 12.37
CA PRO A 51 -1.36 18.57 13.51
C PRO A 51 -2.54 17.68 13.88
N GLY A 52 -2.62 17.30 15.15
CA GLY A 52 -3.70 16.46 15.68
C GLY A 52 -3.53 14.96 15.46
N ALA A 53 -2.54 14.54 14.66
CA ALA A 53 -2.26 13.11 14.47
C ALA A 53 -1.47 12.53 15.65
N ASN A 54 -1.59 11.20 15.85
CA ASN A 54 -0.70 10.44 16.71
C ASN A 54 0.66 10.26 15.99
N GLY A 55 1.52 11.25 16.08
CA GLY A 55 2.78 11.33 15.35
C GLY A 55 4.00 11.55 16.25
N LEU A 56 5.03 12.15 15.71
CA LEU A 56 6.35 12.32 16.37
C LEU A 56 6.31 13.05 17.70
N GLN A 57 5.29 13.89 17.95
CA GLN A 57 5.09 14.54 19.27
C GLN A 57 4.78 13.52 20.39
N ASN A 58 4.35 12.30 20.05
CA ASN A 58 4.08 11.22 21.00
C ASN A 58 5.26 10.25 21.14
N VAL A 59 6.35 10.50 20.41
CA VAL A 59 7.57 9.69 20.50
C VAL A 59 8.33 10.01 21.79
N THR A 60 8.65 8.95 22.51
CA THR A 60 9.39 8.99 23.78
C THR A 60 10.53 7.98 23.73
N ALA A 61 11.47 8.03 24.66
CA ALA A 61 12.50 7.00 24.75
C ALA A 61 11.91 5.58 24.94
N ALA A 62 10.75 5.48 25.59
CA ALA A 62 10.11 4.19 25.84
C ALA A 62 9.57 3.49 24.59
N ASN A 63 9.20 4.24 23.54
CA ASN A 63 8.65 3.71 22.30
C ASN A 63 9.52 3.96 21.05
N SER A 64 10.77 4.46 21.23
CA SER A 64 11.67 4.73 20.10
C SER A 64 13.08 4.17 20.27
N THR A 65 13.51 3.87 21.51
CA THR A 65 14.85 3.32 21.76
C THR A 65 14.99 1.97 21.07
N GLN A 66 15.96 1.87 20.16
CA GLN A 66 16.26 0.64 19.45
C GLN A 66 17.19 -0.25 20.27
N VAL A 67 16.94 -1.55 20.21
CA VAL A 67 17.77 -2.57 20.87
C VAL A 67 18.58 -3.35 19.85
N ASP A 68 19.68 -3.93 20.29
CA ASP A 68 20.51 -4.83 19.49
C ASP A 68 19.87 -6.24 19.37
N ARG A 69 20.49 -7.12 18.63
CA ARG A 69 20.05 -8.51 18.39
C ARG A 69 19.97 -9.33 19.68
N ASP A 70 20.78 -9.00 20.68
CA ASP A 70 20.73 -9.62 22.02
C ASP A 70 19.64 -9.00 22.94
N GLY A 71 18.93 -7.97 22.47
CA GLY A 71 17.91 -7.26 23.24
C GLY A 71 18.44 -6.13 24.13
N ALA A 72 19.73 -5.87 24.16
CA ALA A 72 20.30 -4.75 24.90
C ALA A 72 20.06 -3.42 24.17
N PRO A 73 19.71 -2.32 24.87
CA PRO A 73 19.59 -1.00 24.23
C PRO A 73 20.91 -0.58 23.57
N LEU A 74 20.83 -0.12 22.32
CA LEU A 74 21.97 0.47 21.64
C LEU A 74 22.36 1.80 22.27
N LYS A 75 23.65 2.06 22.46
CA LYS A 75 24.15 3.35 22.97
C LYS A 75 23.95 4.47 21.97
N GLU A 76 24.15 4.16 20.68
CA GLU A 76 23.96 5.01 19.53
C GLU A 76 23.46 4.15 18.36
N LEU A 77 22.85 4.76 17.35
CA LEU A 77 22.47 4.04 16.14
C LEU A 77 23.73 3.60 15.39
N PRO A 78 23.71 2.44 14.70
CA PRO A 78 24.75 2.11 13.73
C PRO A 78 24.79 3.18 12.64
N PRO A 79 25.90 3.33 11.91
CA PRO A 79 25.93 4.22 10.75
C PRO A 79 24.87 3.79 9.71
N VAL A 80 24.50 4.68 8.81
CA VAL A 80 23.75 4.28 7.63
C VAL A 80 24.71 3.53 6.70
N TRP A 81 24.59 2.20 6.65
CA TRP A 81 25.43 1.35 5.83
C TRP A 81 25.33 1.77 4.36
N ASP A 82 26.46 1.89 3.67
CA ASP A 82 26.59 2.38 2.28
C ASP A 82 26.20 3.86 2.06
N GLY A 83 25.81 4.59 3.12
CA GLY A 83 25.44 6.00 3.09
C GLY A 83 23.92 6.26 2.96
N LEU A 84 23.53 7.51 3.23
CA LEU A 84 22.11 7.91 3.29
C LEU A 84 21.48 8.14 1.91
N THR A 85 22.26 8.61 0.95
CA THR A 85 21.77 8.93 -0.40
C THR A 85 21.91 7.74 -1.34
N ALA A 86 20.99 7.62 -2.30
CA ALA A 86 21.07 6.58 -3.31
C ALA A 86 22.34 6.68 -4.17
N LYS A 87 22.77 5.56 -4.75
CA LYS A 87 23.94 5.50 -5.62
C LYS A 87 23.79 6.46 -6.81
N GLY A 88 24.77 7.32 -6.99
CA GLY A 88 24.80 8.30 -8.10
C GLY A 88 24.31 9.70 -7.71
N VAL A 89 23.74 9.88 -6.54
CA VAL A 89 23.41 11.22 -5.98
C VAL A 89 24.71 12.00 -5.71
N THR A 90 24.73 13.28 -6.06
CA THR A 90 25.90 14.15 -5.90
C THR A 90 25.49 15.52 -5.33
N PRO A 91 26.10 15.98 -4.22
CA PRO A 91 27.06 15.25 -3.38
C PRO A 91 26.38 14.11 -2.60
N PRO A 92 27.05 13.00 -2.34
CA PRO A 92 26.51 11.93 -1.51
C PRO A 92 26.63 12.27 -0.02
N VAL A 93 25.70 11.77 0.80
CA VAL A 93 25.90 11.63 2.24
C VAL A 93 26.45 10.23 2.49
N THR A 94 27.73 10.16 2.82
CA THR A 94 28.46 8.92 3.00
C THR A 94 28.18 8.25 4.35
N GLN A 95 28.52 6.99 4.49
CA GLN A 95 28.40 6.26 5.76
C GLN A 95 29.12 6.99 6.90
N ALA A 96 30.35 7.46 6.69
CA ALA A 96 31.16 8.15 7.70
C ALA A 96 30.49 9.44 8.23
N GLN A 97 29.65 10.09 7.44
CA GLN A 97 28.89 11.27 7.87
C GLN A 97 27.67 10.91 8.75
N THR A 98 27.33 9.63 8.85
CA THR A 98 26.17 9.12 9.60
C THR A 98 26.57 8.35 10.87
N GLU A 99 27.86 8.39 11.24
CA GLU A 99 28.34 7.81 12.49
C GLU A 99 27.89 8.62 13.71
N HIS A 100 27.77 7.95 14.87
CA HIS A 100 27.45 8.56 16.18
C HIS A 100 26.07 9.21 16.27
N LEU A 101 25.10 8.74 15.49
CA LEU A 101 23.70 9.21 15.63
C LEU A 101 23.10 8.76 16.97
N PRO A 102 22.43 9.65 17.71
CA PRO A 102 21.69 9.27 18.91
C PRO A 102 20.66 8.19 18.62
N ASN A 103 20.43 7.28 19.57
CA ASN A 103 19.42 6.22 19.46
C ASN A 103 18.00 6.78 19.59
N LYS A 104 17.53 7.46 18.53
CA LYS A 104 16.21 8.06 18.38
C LYS A 104 15.95 8.43 16.91
N PRO A 105 14.69 8.72 16.49
CA PRO A 105 14.41 9.23 15.15
C PRO A 105 15.14 10.54 14.84
N PHE A 106 15.48 10.77 13.57
CA PHE A 106 16.16 11.97 13.10
C PHE A 106 15.57 12.49 11.80
N ALA A 107 15.56 13.82 11.62
CA ALA A 107 15.10 14.45 10.39
C ALA A 107 16.18 14.38 9.30
N ILE A 108 15.84 13.81 8.15
CA ILE A 108 16.71 13.68 6.98
C ILE A 108 16.95 15.06 6.33
N ASP A 109 15.94 15.90 6.33
CA ASP A 109 15.96 17.23 5.71
C ASP A 109 16.31 18.38 6.68
N ASP A 110 16.69 18.10 7.92
CA ASP A 110 17.14 19.12 8.87
C ASP A 110 18.39 19.86 8.31
N ALA A 111 18.27 21.17 8.16
CA ALA A 111 19.35 22.02 7.68
C ALA A 111 20.61 22.01 8.55
N LYS A 112 20.49 21.63 9.83
CA LYS A 112 21.61 21.47 10.77
C LYS A 112 22.12 20.02 10.83
N GLY A 113 21.41 19.09 10.20
CA GLY A 113 21.75 17.67 10.08
C GLY A 113 22.30 17.34 8.69
N PHE A 114 21.66 16.37 8.04
CA PHE A 114 22.09 15.90 6.71
C PHE A 114 21.68 16.84 5.58
N ASN A 115 20.67 17.70 5.79
CA ASN A 115 20.15 18.67 4.82
C ASN A 115 19.81 18.02 3.46
N GLN A 116 19.20 16.84 3.48
CA GLN A 116 18.76 16.15 2.26
C GLN A 116 17.29 16.46 2.01
N PRO A 117 16.95 17.32 1.04
CA PRO A 117 15.58 17.69 0.75
C PRO A 117 14.78 16.52 0.15
N LEU A 118 13.45 16.60 0.20
CA LEU A 118 12.50 15.61 -0.32
C LEU A 118 12.71 15.22 -1.79
N GLY A 119 13.37 16.07 -2.60
CA GLY A 119 13.71 15.80 -4.00
C GLY A 119 15.02 15.00 -4.18
N VAL A 120 15.65 14.53 -3.11
CA VAL A 120 16.85 13.69 -3.17
C VAL A 120 16.46 12.22 -2.96
N VAL A 121 16.86 11.35 -3.89
CA VAL A 121 16.66 9.91 -3.76
C VAL A 121 17.56 9.37 -2.64
N THR A 122 16.95 8.75 -1.63
CA THR A 122 17.67 8.12 -0.52
C THR A 122 17.99 6.67 -0.82
N HIS A 123 18.91 6.09 -0.02
CA HIS A 123 19.20 4.67 -0.04
C HIS A 123 17.93 3.83 0.16
N ASP A 124 17.85 2.68 -0.52
CA ASP A 124 16.77 1.71 -0.32
C ASP A 124 16.98 0.90 0.97
N LEU A 125 15.93 0.35 1.54
CA LEU A 125 15.96 -0.40 2.79
C LEU A 125 15.32 -1.78 2.60
N TRP A 126 15.73 -2.77 3.38
CA TRP A 126 15.01 -4.04 3.42
C TRP A 126 13.58 -3.85 3.96
N HIS A 127 12.62 -4.22 3.16
CA HIS A 127 11.19 -4.24 3.45
C HIS A 127 10.63 -5.62 3.06
N ARG A 128 11.06 -6.67 3.79
CA ARG A 128 10.75 -8.08 3.52
C ARG A 128 9.93 -8.68 4.65
N PHE A 129 9.20 -9.75 4.36
CA PHE A 129 8.18 -10.32 5.23
C PHE A 129 8.67 -10.69 6.63
N TYR A 130 9.78 -11.41 6.71
CA TYR A 130 10.32 -11.84 7.99
C TYR A 130 11.05 -10.72 8.71
N GLN A 131 11.82 -9.91 7.99
CA GLN A 131 12.53 -8.77 8.57
C GLN A 131 11.55 -7.79 9.22
N ASN A 132 10.42 -7.50 8.58
CA ASN A 132 9.42 -6.60 9.16
C ASN A 132 8.82 -7.16 10.47
N GLN A 133 8.54 -8.46 10.54
CA GLN A 133 8.07 -9.09 11.77
C GLN A 133 9.12 -9.04 12.89
N MET A 134 10.40 -9.33 12.55
CA MET A 134 11.52 -9.25 13.49
C MET A 134 11.76 -7.81 13.96
N GLN A 135 11.58 -6.81 13.10
CA GLN A 135 11.68 -5.39 13.39
C GLN A 135 10.58 -4.93 14.36
N ILE A 136 9.34 -5.40 14.15
CA ILE A 136 8.18 -5.08 15.00
C ILE A 136 8.31 -5.71 16.39
N ASP A 137 9.01 -6.84 16.55
CA ASP A 137 9.25 -7.54 17.83
C ASP A 137 8.00 -7.68 18.69
N GLY A 138 6.93 -8.25 18.11
CA GLY A 138 5.67 -8.47 18.82
C GLY A 138 4.93 -7.18 19.23
N GLY A 139 5.23 -6.06 18.58
CA GLY A 139 4.60 -4.76 18.80
C GLY A 139 5.44 -3.76 19.57
N LYS A 140 6.69 -4.06 19.91
CA LYS A 140 7.59 -3.10 20.57
C LYS A 140 8.20 -2.09 19.61
N ASN A 141 8.30 -2.43 18.33
CA ASN A 141 8.95 -1.63 17.27
C ASN A 141 10.38 -1.20 17.61
N ASP A 142 11.11 -2.02 18.37
CA ASP A 142 12.41 -1.70 18.93
C ASP A 142 13.59 -2.39 18.25
N ARG A 143 13.35 -3.24 17.21
CA ARG A 143 14.39 -3.97 16.48
C ARG A 143 14.53 -3.59 15.01
N PHE A 144 14.03 -2.43 14.61
CA PHE A 144 14.15 -1.99 13.22
C PHE A 144 15.60 -1.91 12.78
N VAL A 145 16.44 -1.32 13.61
CA VAL A 145 17.88 -1.18 13.34
C VAL A 145 18.60 -2.54 13.38
N ALA A 146 18.17 -3.43 14.27
CA ALA A 146 18.82 -4.75 14.44
C ALA A 146 18.68 -5.66 13.22
N TYR A 147 17.58 -5.52 12.48
CA TYR A 147 17.23 -6.38 11.34
C TYR A 147 17.03 -5.58 10.04
N ALA A 148 17.79 -4.50 9.87
CA ALA A 148 17.88 -3.73 8.63
C ALA A 148 19.23 -3.94 7.94
N ASP A 149 19.26 -3.73 6.61
CA ASP A 149 20.49 -3.63 5.83
C ASP A 149 21.09 -2.22 5.84
N SER A 150 20.30 -1.23 6.21
CA SER A 150 20.60 0.19 6.09
C SER A 150 20.97 0.89 7.40
N GLY A 151 21.09 0.14 8.52
CA GLY A 151 21.47 0.71 9.82
C GLY A 151 20.51 1.81 10.29
N ALA A 152 21.06 2.98 10.66
CA ALA A 152 20.26 4.11 11.18
C ALA A 152 19.20 4.64 10.23
N MET A 153 19.28 4.40 8.92
CA MET A 153 18.36 4.94 7.92
C MET A 153 16.88 4.65 8.23
N VAL A 154 16.62 3.49 8.85
CA VAL A 154 15.25 3.09 9.24
C VAL A 154 14.58 4.08 10.20
N MET A 155 15.35 4.90 10.95
CA MET A 155 14.88 5.89 11.92
C MET A 155 14.72 7.28 11.31
N GLY A 156 14.93 7.44 9.99
CA GLY A 156 14.83 8.72 9.29
C GLY A 156 13.40 9.15 9.00
N TYR A 157 13.12 10.44 9.15
CA TYR A 157 11.85 11.06 8.75
C TYR A 157 12.07 12.41 8.07
N TYR A 158 11.03 12.98 7.45
CA TYR A 158 11.02 14.28 6.82
C TYR A 158 10.03 15.24 7.47
N ASP A 159 10.25 16.54 7.29
CA ASP A 159 9.22 17.55 7.50
C ASP A 159 8.21 17.48 6.33
N GLY A 160 7.13 16.72 6.52
CA GLY A 160 6.10 16.52 5.51
C GLY A 160 5.28 17.78 5.19
N SER A 161 5.39 18.86 5.97
CA SER A 161 4.64 20.11 5.73
C SER A 161 4.96 20.77 4.38
N LYS A 162 6.06 20.38 3.74
CA LYS A 162 6.49 20.83 2.42
C LYS A 162 5.95 19.99 1.25
N LEU A 163 5.27 18.88 1.54
CA LEU A 163 4.72 17.98 0.53
C LEU A 163 3.48 18.61 -0.14
N PRO A 164 3.33 18.51 -1.47
CA PRO A 164 2.12 18.91 -2.19
C PRO A 164 0.82 18.24 -1.69
N LEU A 165 0.89 17.00 -1.18
CA LEU A 165 -0.26 16.30 -0.57
C LEU A 165 -0.62 16.82 0.84
N TRP A 166 0.27 17.52 1.52
CA TRP A 166 -0.02 18.05 2.86
C TRP A 166 -1.24 18.98 2.91
N PRO A 167 -1.40 19.98 2.01
CA PRO A 167 -2.63 20.77 1.94
C PRO A 167 -3.87 19.92 1.64
N VAL A 168 -3.75 18.84 0.89
CA VAL A 168 -4.86 17.90 0.63
C VAL A 168 -5.26 17.20 1.93
N ALA A 169 -4.29 16.70 2.69
CA ALA A 169 -4.54 16.11 4.01
C ALA A 169 -5.18 17.11 4.99
N MET A 170 -4.73 18.37 4.98
CA MET A 170 -5.33 19.47 5.79
C MET A 170 -6.75 19.81 5.36
N LYS A 171 -7.10 19.62 4.09
CA LYS A 171 -8.42 19.90 3.53
C LYS A 171 -9.44 18.80 3.79
N TYR A 172 -9.02 17.53 3.74
CA TYR A 172 -9.86 16.35 3.81
C TYR A 172 -9.63 15.56 5.11
N THR A 173 -9.67 14.23 5.05
CA THR A 173 -9.41 13.37 6.20
C THR A 173 -8.06 12.67 6.05
N LEU A 174 -7.23 12.75 7.08
CA LEU A 174 -6.02 11.94 7.27
C LEU A 174 -6.33 10.83 8.27
N ALA A 175 -6.13 9.56 7.89
CA ALA A 175 -6.18 8.43 8.82
C ALA A 175 -4.78 8.21 9.42
N ASP A 176 -4.66 8.34 10.73
CA ASP A 176 -3.39 8.20 11.44
C ASP A 176 -3.23 6.86 12.17
N ASN A 177 -4.17 5.95 11.94
CA ASN A 177 -4.16 4.61 12.48
C ASN A 177 -4.44 3.58 11.38
N PHE A 178 -3.76 3.77 10.24
CA PHE A 178 -3.87 2.94 9.05
C PHE A 178 -2.59 2.12 8.86
N PHE A 179 -2.73 0.80 8.69
CA PHE A 179 -1.61 -0.14 8.63
C PHE A 179 -1.50 -0.81 7.26
N MET A 180 -0.29 -1.20 6.86
CA MET A 180 -0.14 -2.08 5.72
C MET A 180 -0.75 -3.46 6.03
N ALA A 181 -1.47 -4.05 5.07
CA ALA A 181 -2.24 -5.25 5.34
C ALA A 181 -1.37 -6.50 5.56
N GLY A 182 -0.22 -6.58 4.92
CA GLY A 182 0.71 -7.69 5.04
C GLY A 182 2.08 -7.25 5.55
N PHE A 183 2.75 -8.10 6.33
CA PHE A 183 4.16 -7.86 6.67
C PHE A 183 5.03 -7.83 5.42
N GLY A 184 6.06 -6.99 5.41
CA GLY A 184 7.08 -6.96 4.37
C GLY A 184 6.73 -6.09 3.19
N GLY A 185 7.12 -6.52 1.98
CA GLY A 185 7.31 -5.66 0.84
C GLY A 185 6.12 -5.52 -0.12
N SER A 186 6.38 -4.72 -1.15
CA SER A 186 5.40 -4.28 -2.15
C SER A 186 4.72 -5.42 -2.89
N PHE A 187 5.46 -6.48 -3.26
CA PHE A 187 4.86 -7.65 -3.93
C PHE A 187 3.68 -8.21 -3.15
N PHE A 188 3.89 -8.49 -1.85
CA PHE A 188 2.88 -9.10 -1.02
C PHE A 188 1.69 -8.17 -0.78
N ASN A 189 1.93 -6.90 -0.51
CA ASN A 189 0.90 -5.91 -0.25
C ASN A 189 0.06 -5.57 -1.49
N HIS A 190 0.65 -5.58 -2.71
CA HIS A 190 -0.11 -5.47 -3.96
C HIS A 190 -1.05 -6.66 -4.17
N ILE A 191 -0.59 -7.88 -3.93
CA ILE A 191 -1.44 -9.08 -4.01
C ILE A 191 -2.53 -9.03 -2.94
N TYR A 192 -2.17 -8.64 -1.71
CA TYR A 192 -3.13 -8.56 -0.61
C TYR A 192 -4.24 -7.53 -0.87
N LEU A 193 -3.92 -6.38 -1.49
CA LEU A 193 -4.91 -5.37 -1.89
C LEU A 193 -5.94 -5.93 -2.88
N VAL A 194 -5.61 -6.93 -3.69
CA VAL A 194 -6.55 -7.43 -4.69
C VAL A 194 -7.29 -8.71 -4.28
N CYS A 195 -6.78 -9.50 -3.32
CA CYS A 195 -7.44 -10.74 -2.90
C CYS A 195 -7.56 -10.95 -1.38
N ALA A 196 -6.95 -10.08 -0.56
CA ALA A 196 -6.78 -10.31 0.88
C ALA A 196 -6.21 -11.71 1.16
N CYS A 197 -5.25 -12.16 0.36
CA CYS A 197 -4.69 -13.50 0.42
C CYS A 197 -3.19 -13.54 0.15
N ALA A 198 -2.51 -14.58 0.65
CA ALA A 198 -1.13 -14.89 0.30
C ALA A 198 -1.08 -15.81 -0.92
N PRO A 199 -0.27 -15.52 -1.94
CA PRO A 199 -0.08 -16.41 -3.10
C PRO A 199 0.55 -17.73 -2.68
N PHE A 200 0.15 -18.81 -3.32
CA PHE A 200 0.61 -20.15 -2.98
C PHE A 200 1.36 -20.81 -4.15
N TYR A 201 2.49 -21.48 -3.83
CA TYR A 201 3.29 -22.22 -4.80
C TYR A 201 3.16 -23.73 -4.50
N PRO A 202 2.29 -24.48 -5.19
CA PRO A 202 2.13 -25.91 -4.95
C PRO A 202 3.44 -26.69 -5.18
N ASP A 203 3.76 -27.61 -4.26
CA ASP A 203 4.94 -28.49 -4.35
C ASP A 203 6.28 -27.73 -4.59
N ALA A 204 6.43 -26.52 -4.01
CA ALA A 204 7.61 -25.70 -4.19
C ALA A 204 8.92 -26.42 -3.83
N ASP A 205 8.88 -27.31 -2.83
CA ASP A 205 10.02 -28.15 -2.40
C ASP A 205 10.51 -29.13 -3.46
N LYS A 206 9.65 -29.49 -4.43
CA LYS A 206 9.95 -30.41 -5.55
C LYS A 206 10.23 -29.66 -6.86
N SER A 207 10.24 -28.33 -6.83
CA SER A 207 10.40 -27.45 -7.99
C SER A 207 11.73 -26.70 -7.92
N PRO A 208 12.15 -25.99 -8.99
CA PRO A 208 13.29 -25.07 -8.94
C PRO A 208 13.15 -23.99 -7.87
N ALA A 209 11.92 -23.62 -7.44
CA ALA A 209 11.66 -22.65 -6.38
C ALA A 209 12.06 -23.15 -4.98
N SER A 210 12.43 -24.41 -4.80
CA SER A 210 12.92 -24.94 -3.52
C SER A 210 14.11 -24.17 -2.95
N THR A 211 14.91 -23.55 -3.83
CA THR A 211 16.00 -22.67 -3.43
C THR A 211 15.53 -21.36 -2.80
N HIS A 212 14.28 -20.98 -2.98
CA HIS A 212 13.65 -19.76 -2.46
C HIS A 212 12.81 -19.98 -1.19
N ILE A 213 12.77 -21.20 -0.63
CA ILE A 213 12.09 -21.46 0.64
C ILE A 213 12.94 -20.92 1.79
N ALA A 214 12.38 -20.06 2.63
CA ALA A 214 13.08 -19.42 3.74
C ALA A 214 13.51 -20.44 4.82
N ALA A 215 14.64 -20.18 5.48
CA ALA A 215 15.04 -20.87 6.70
C ALA A 215 14.63 -20.04 7.92
N VAL A 216 13.68 -20.53 8.68
CA VAL A 216 13.16 -19.88 9.88
C VAL A 216 13.34 -20.75 11.10
N ASP A 217 13.42 -20.16 12.27
CA ASP A 217 13.52 -20.82 13.56
C ASP A 217 12.18 -21.49 13.94
N VAL A 218 12.15 -22.13 15.09
CA VAL A 218 10.98 -22.92 15.57
C VAL A 218 9.72 -22.04 15.78
N ASP A 219 9.88 -20.74 15.96
CA ASP A 219 8.78 -19.77 16.06
C ASP A 219 8.10 -19.47 14.73
N LYS A 220 8.70 -19.90 13.61
CA LYS A 220 8.24 -19.66 12.21
C LYS A 220 8.18 -18.20 11.79
N VAL A 221 8.81 -17.31 12.54
CA VAL A 221 8.85 -15.85 12.32
C VAL A 221 10.28 -15.34 12.18
N THR A 222 11.20 -15.83 13.02
CA THR A 222 12.59 -15.42 13.03
C THR A 222 13.39 -16.13 11.95
N LEU A 223 14.03 -15.38 11.05
CA LEU A 223 14.99 -15.94 10.10
C LEU A 223 16.23 -16.45 10.83
N THR A 224 16.66 -17.65 10.50
CA THR A 224 17.89 -18.23 11.04
C THR A 224 19.10 -17.43 10.57
N LEU A 225 19.88 -16.91 11.53
CA LEU A 225 21.13 -16.19 11.20
C LEU A 225 22.19 -17.16 10.67
N ALA A 226 22.97 -16.70 9.70
CA ALA A 226 24.14 -17.43 9.22
C ALA A 226 25.26 -17.40 10.28
N GLU A 227 26.11 -18.44 10.30
CA GLU A 227 27.23 -18.55 11.25
C GLU A 227 28.18 -17.34 11.23
N ASN A 228 28.36 -16.72 10.06
CA ASN A 228 29.21 -15.54 9.87
C ASN A 228 28.43 -14.21 9.95
N SER A 229 27.23 -14.22 10.51
CA SER A 229 26.45 -12.99 10.73
C SER A 229 27.09 -12.16 11.85
N PRO A 230 27.23 -10.82 11.70
CA PRO A 230 27.59 -9.96 12.81
C PRO A 230 26.65 -10.17 14.00
N GLN A 231 27.23 -10.27 15.21
CA GLN A 231 26.48 -10.51 16.43
C GLN A 231 25.70 -9.28 16.90
N SER A 232 26.15 -8.09 16.50
CA SER A 232 25.56 -6.79 16.85
C SER A 232 25.23 -5.99 15.61
N ALA A 233 24.17 -5.20 15.67
CA ALA A 233 23.80 -4.23 14.63
C ALA A 233 24.89 -3.17 14.44
N ALA A 234 25.59 -2.79 15.51
CA ALA A 234 26.74 -1.88 15.40
C ALA A 234 27.94 -2.50 14.69
N GLY A 235 28.01 -3.81 14.59
CA GLY A 235 29.08 -4.54 13.89
C GLY A 235 28.79 -4.82 12.41
N GLY A 236 27.59 -4.56 11.94
CA GLY A 236 27.23 -4.74 10.52
C GLY A 236 25.86 -5.32 10.27
N ILE A 237 25.54 -5.42 8.97
CA ILE A 237 24.27 -5.94 8.43
C ILE A 237 24.11 -7.42 8.81
N PRO A 238 22.92 -7.86 9.27
CA PRO A 238 22.66 -9.27 9.56
C PRO A 238 22.76 -10.11 8.29
N LYS A 239 23.28 -11.33 8.43
CA LYS A 239 23.28 -12.33 7.36
C LYS A 239 22.41 -13.48 7.76
N PHE A 240 21.50 -13.89 6.89
CA PHE A 240 20.60 -15.00 7.12
C PHE A 240 21.09 -16.25 6.40
N ALA A 241 20.83 -17.42 6.98
CA ALA A 241 21.15 -18.70 6.36
C ALA A 241 20.43 -18.84 5.01
N LYS A 242 19.14 -18.45 4.99
CA LYS A 242 18.34 -18.38 3.76
C LYS A 242 17.16 -17.42 3.95
N ASP A 243 17.29 -16.23 3.37
CA ASP A 243 16.21 -15.24 3.30
C ASP A 243 15.40 -15.50 2.02
N GLY A 244 14.42 -16.41 2.13
CA GLY A 244 13.65 -16.90 0.99
C GLY A 244 12.46 -16.02 0.63
N ASP A 245 11.93 -16.25 -0.57
CA ASP A 245 10.72 -15.58 -1.07
C ASP A 245 9.45 -16.39 -0.73
N LEU A 246 9.62 -17.66 -0.36
CA LEU A 246 8.57 -18.57 0.05
C LEU A 246 8.68 -18.93 1.54
N THR A 247 7.55 -19.04 2.20
CA THR A 247 7.48 -19.61 3.55
C THR A 247 7.80 -21.10 3.51
N PRO A 248 8.15 -21.77 4.65
CA PRO A 248 8.35 -23.20 4.71
C PRO A 248 7.15 -24.05 4.26
N ASP A 249 5.95 -23.49 4.31
CA ASP A 249 4.70 -24.08 3.82
C ASP A 249 4.23 -23.49 2.48
N PHE A 250 5.17 -22.90 1.71
CA PHE A 250 5.11 -22.58 0.29
C PHE A 250 4.25 -21.35 -0.11
N TYR A 251 3.95 -20.45 0.80
CA TYR A 251 3.34 -19.17 0.42
C TYR A 251 4.40 -18.15 -0.03
N ALA A 252 4.15 -17.47 -1.13
CA ALA A 252 5.03 -16.39 -1.61
C ALA A 252 4.75 -15.11 -0.83
N VAL A 253 5.75 -14.66 -0.08
CA VAL A 253 5.69 -13.50 0.83
C VAL A 253 6.68 -12.40 0.46
N ASN A 254 7.65 -12.70 -0.41
CA ASN A 254 8.55 -11.74 -1.02
C ASN A 254 8.48 -11.87 -2.55
N THR A 255 9.20 -11.00 -3.29
CA THR A 255 9.02 -10.81 -4.72
C THR A 255 9.28 -12.05 -5.56
N MET A 256 8.20 -12.68 -6.00
CA MET A 256 8.19 -13.66 -7.09
C MET A 256 7.75 -12.97 -8.39
N GLN A 257 8.09 -13.56 -9.53
CA GLN A 257 7.77 -13.01 -10.85
C GLN A 257 6.40 -13.51 -11.35
N PRO A 258 5.66 -12.70 -12.11
CA PRO A 258 4.38 -13.14 -12.66
C PRO A 258 4.59 -14.27 -13.70
N PRO A 259 3.61 -15.19 -13.80
CA PRO A 259 3.64 -16.29 -14.78
C PRO A 259 3.37 -15.79 -16.20
N PHE A 260 2.82 -14.59 -16.35
CA PHE A 260 2.46 -14.00 -17.65
C PHE A 260 3.37 -12.81 -17.96
N GLN A 261 3.67 -12.62 -19.25
CA GLN A 261 4.41 -11.44 -19.68
C GLN A 261 3.55 -10.16 -19.51
N PRO A 262 4.15 -9.01 -19.17
CA PRO A 262 5.58 -8.81 -18.91
C PRO A 262 6.04 -9.40 -17.56
N SER A 263 7.22 -9.97 -17.56
CA SER A 263 7.87 -10.60 -16.42
C SER A 263 9.39 -10.42 -16.55
N LYS A 264 10.12 -10.44 -15.44
CA LYS A 264 11.58 -10.51 -15.46
C LYS A 264 12.07 -11.83 -16.09
N ASN A 265 11.30 -12.91 -15.87
CA ASN A 265 11.60 -14.23 -16.42
C ASN A 265 11.14 -14.29 -17.88
N LYS A 266 12.08 -14.62 -18.78
CA LYS A 266 11.78 -14.78 -20.20
C LYS A 266 10.93 -16.03 -20.45
N PRO A 267 10.25 -16.15 -21.61
CA PRO A 267 9.60 -17.39 -22.02
C PRO A 267 10.60 -18.57 -22.07
N ALA A 268 10.09 -19.78 -21.78
CA ALA A 268 10.87 -20.99 -21.99
C ALA A 268 11.32 -21.13 -23.45
N PRO A 269 12.47 -21.76 -23.73
CA PRO A 269 12.89 -22.00 -25.13
C PRO A 269 11.84 -22.77 -25.91
N GLY A 270 11.33 -22.19 -27.00
CA GLY A 270 10.26 -22.77 -27.82
C GLY A 270 8.86 -22.70 -27.20
N GLY A 271 8.70 -22.05 -26.04
CA GLY A 271 7.42 -21.83 -25.38
C GLY A 271 6.63 -20.65 -25.95
N ASP A 272 5.43 -20.46 -25.44
CA ASP A 272 4.58 -19.32 -25.81
C ASP A 272 5.21 -18.00 -25.28
N PRO A 273 5.45 -17.01 -26.15
CA PRO A 273 6.05 -15.74 -25.77
C PRO A 273 5.21 -14.91 -24.78
N ALA A 274 3.93 -15.23 -24.58
CA ALA A 274 3.06 -14.55 -23.64
C ALA A 274 3.23 -15.03 -22.18
N TYR A 275 4.00 -16.10 -21.95
CA TYR A 275 4.22 -16.72 -20.62
C TYR A 275 5.68 -16.64 -20.21
N ALA A 276 5.91 -16.48 -18.92
CA ALA A 276 7.25 -16.66 -18.34
C ALA A 276 7.60 -18.16 -18.26
N ASP A 277 8.89 -18.48 -18.25
CA ASP A 277 9.34 -19.88 -18.05
C ASP A 277 8.86 -20.40 -16.68
N PRO A 278 7.99 -21.42 -16.63
CA PRO A 278 7.51 -21.97 -15.37
C PRO A 278 8.61 -22.69 -14.57
N ASN A 279 9.74 -23.03 -15.21
CA ASN A 279 10.89 -23.66 -14.57
C ASN A 279 11.90 -22.64 -14.03
N ALA A 280 11.71 -21.34 -14.26
CA ALA A 280 12.55 -20.35 -13.62
C ALA A 280 12.24 -20.30 -12.10
N PRO A 281 13.25 -20.34 -11.22
CA PRO A 281 13.05 -20.47 -9.77
C PRO A 281 12.15 -19.44 -9.13
N THR A 282 12.05 -18.25 -9.73
CA THR A 282 11.26 -17.13 -9.24
C THR A 282 9.91 -16.96 -9.94
N THR A 283 9.54 -17.81 -10.92
CA THR A 283 8.23 -17.71 -11.56
C THR A 283 7.15 -18.29 -10.64
N LEU A 284 6.24 -17.46 -10.18
CA LEU A 284 5.09 -17.91 -9.40
C LEU A 284 4.06 -18.57 -10.34
N PRO A 285 3.52 -19.75 -10.01
CA PRO A 285 2.41 -20.33 -10.77
C PRO A 285 1.18 -19.42 -10.78
N PRO A 286 0.32 -19.48 -11.83
CA PRO A 286 -0.92 -18.71 -11.88
C PRO A 286 -1.78 -18.94 -10.63
N GLN A 287 -2.22 -17.85 -9.97
CA GLN A 287 -3.04 -17.94 -8.77
C GLN A 287 -4.52 -18.09 -9.12
N ASN A 288 -5.24 -18.91 -8.33
CA ASN A 288 -6.66 -19.20 -8.56
C ASN A 288 -7.58 -18.63 -7.48
N ALA A 289 -7.03 -17.92 -6.49
CA ALA A 289 -7.83 -17.26 -5.49
C ALA A 289 -8.73 -16.19 -6.14
N LYS A 290 -9.96 -16.04 -5.64
CA LYS A 290 -10.86 -14.96 -6.07
C LYS A 290 -10.29 -13.60 -5.69
N THR A 291 -10.28 -12.69 -6.64
CA THR A 291 -9.91 -11.29 -6.44
C THR A 291 -11.14 -10.42 -6.27
N ILE A 292 -10.94 -9.20 -5.77
CA ILE A 292 -12.00 -8.18 -5.75
C ILE A 292 -12.48 -7.88 -7.18
N GLY A 293 -11.59 -7.94 -8.17
CA GLY A 293 -11.93 -7.77 -9.59
C GLY A 293 -12.87 -8.85 -10.11
N ASP A 294 -12.69 -10.11 -9.71
CA ASP A 294 -13.61 -11.21 -10.05
C ASP A 294 -15.00 -10.95 -9.44
N LEU A 295 -15.07 -10.53 -8.16
CA LEU A 295 -16.34 -10.25 -7.48
C LEU A 295 -17.07 -9.05 -8.11
N LEU A 296 -16.36 -7.99 -8.46
CA LEU A 296 -16.92 -6.84 -9.16
C LEU A 296 -17.49 -7.24 -10.53
N SER A 297 -16.74 -8.04 -11.29
CA SER A 297 -17.16 -8.54 -12.61
C SER A 297 -18.40 -9.43 -12.51
N GLU A 298 -18.48 -10.33 -11.53
CA GLU A 298 -19.64 -11.19 -11.25
C GLU A 298 -20.88 -10.37 -10.88
N LYS A 299 -20.71 -9.23 -10.20
CA LYS A 299 -21.79 -8.31 -9.84
C LYS A 299 -22.16 -7.35 -10.99
N GLY A 300 -21.41 -7.31 -12.08
CA GLY A 300 -21.58 -6.37 -13.19
C GLY A 300 -21.16 -4.94 -12.87
N VAL A 301 -20.30 -4.74 -11.86
CA VAL A 301 -19.71 -3.46 -11.50
C VAL A 301 -18.44 -3.25 -12.32
N SER A 302 -18.37 -2.12 -13.04
CA SER A 302 -17.18 -1.80 -13.85
C SER A 302 -15.98 -1.48 -12.96
N TRP A 303 -14.82 -1.99 -13.38
CA TRP A 303 -13.56 -1.74 -12.64
C TRP A 303 -12.35 -1.81 -13.55
N ALA A 304 -11.22 -1.20 -13.13
CA ALA A 304 -9.94 -1.34 -13.80
C ALA A 304 -8.78 -1.06 -12.84
N TRP A 305 -7.62 -1.66 -13.17
CA TRP A 305 -6.32 -1.32 -12.61
C TRP A 305 -5.51 -0.57 -13.67
N TYR A 306 -5.22 0.70 -13.43
CA TYR A 306 -4.36 1.54 -14.25
C TYR A 306 -2.92 1.47 -13.73
N GLY A 307 -2.06 0.73 -14.42
CA GLY A 307 -0.63 0.71 -14.13
C GLY A 307 0.09 1.82 -14.90
N GLY A 308 0.80 2.70 -14.21
CA GLY A 308 1.63 3.72 -14.85
C GLY A 308 2.70 3.05 -15.73
N ALA A 309 2.80 3.46 -17.01
CA ALA A 309 3.70 2.89 -18.00
C ALA A 309 3.45 1.39 -18.33
N TRP A 310 2.23 0.90 -18.17
CA TRP A 310 1.91 -0.50 -18.47
C TRP A 310 2.15 -0.85 -19.94
N GLN A 311 1.68 0.00 -20.89
CA GLN A 311 1.93 -0.21 -22.32
C GLN A 311 3.42 -0.15 -22.67
N ASN A 312 4.16 0.79 -22.08
CA ASN A 312 5.62 0.85 -22.23
C ASN A 312 6.30 -0.45 -21.79
N THR A 313 5.77 -1.06 -20.72
CA THR A 313 6.29 -2.33 -20.20
C THR A 313 5.98 -3.50 -21.13
N LEU A 314 4.76 -3.56 -21.67
CA LEU A 314 4.37 -4.52 -22.72
C LEU A 314 5.26 -4.40 -23.97
N ASP A 315 5.64 -3.18 -24.32
CA ASP A 315 6.54 -2.87 -25.45
C ASP A 315 8.03 -3.13 -25.14
N GLY A 316 8.37 -3.62 -23.94
CA GLY A 316 9.77 -3.84 -23.51
C GLY A 316 10.56 -2.57 -23.22
N LYS A 317 9.88 -1.45 -22.93
CA LYS A 317 10.46 -0.11 -22.68
C LYS A 317 10.41 0.31 -21.20
N ASN A 318 10.32 -0.64 -20.26
CA ASN A 318 10.15 -0.41 -18.84
C ASN A 318 11.44 -0.13 -18.05
N LYS A 319 12.52 0.27 -18.69
CA LYS A 319 13.87 0.34 -18.12
C LYS A 319 14.03 1.47 -17.08
N SER A 320 14.87 1.19 -16.07
CA SER A 320 15.37 2.20 -15.13
C SER A 320 16.22 3.27 -15.89
N PRO A 321 16.21 4.55 -15.48
CA PRO A 321 15.46 5.11 -14.34
C PRO A 321 14.01 5.49 -14.66
N VAL A 322 13.62 5.59 -15.91
CA VAL A 322 12.29 6.01 -16.34
C VAL A 322 11.76 5.04 -17.39
N PRO A 323 10.56 4.54 -17.26
CA PRO A 323 9.56 4.70 -16.19
C PRO A 323 9.78 3.81 -14.96
N ASN A 324 10.75 2.87 -15.00
CA ASN A 324 11.10 1.96 -13.90
C ASN A 324 9.91 1.14 -13.37
N PHE A 325 9.19 0.47 -14.25
CA PHE A 325 8.04 -0.34 -13.89
C PHE A 325 8.48 -1.62 -13.16
N GLN A 326 7.94 -1.89 -11.96
CA GLN A 326 8.08 -3.16 -11.26
C GLN A 326 6.91 -4.09 -11.60
N PHE A 327 7.18 -5.39 -11.86
CA PHE A 327 6.16 -6.29 -12.41
C PHE A 327 4.97 -6.53 -11.48
N HIS A 328 5.17 -6.45 -10.15
CA HIS A 328 4.09 -6.54 -9.15
C HIS A 328 3.19 -5.29 -9.10
N HIS A 329 3.56 -4.19 -9.77
CA HIS A 329 2.67 -3.03 -9.93
C HIS A 329 1.42 -3.33 -10.75
N GLN A 330 1.37 -4.50 -11.40
CA GLN A 330 0.17 -5.06 -11.99
C GLN A 330 -0.16 -6.41 -11.31
N PRO A 331 -0.77 -6.38 -10.10
CA PRO A 331 -0.97 -7.60 -9.30
C PRO A 331 -1.89 -8.62 -9.97
N PHE A 332 -2.83 -8.19 -10.78
CA PHE A 332 -3.72 -9.11 -11.52
C PHE A 332 -2.96 -9.95 -12.56
N ASN A 333 -1.74 -9.56 -12.93
CA ASN A 333 -0.88 -10.36 -13.83
C ASN A 333 -0.39 -11.68 -13.21
N TYR A 334 -0.69 -11.93 -11.93
CA TYR A 334 -0.41 -13.19 -11.23
C TYR A 334 -1.58 -14.17 -11.21
N PHE A 335 -2.80 -13.75 -11.61
CA PHE A 335 -4.01 -14.55 -11.47
C PHE A 335 -4.46 -15.18 -12.78
N ALA A 336 -4.88 -16.46 -12.73
CA ALA A 336 -5.28 -17.23 -13.90
C ALA A 336 -6.46 -16.59 -14.69
N SER A 337 -7.38 -15.92 -14.00
CA SER A 337 -8.50 -15.20 -14.63
C SER A 337 -8.04 -14.08 -15.58
N PHE A 338 -6.81 -13.58 -15.40
CA PHE A 338 -6.23 -12.50 -16.23
C PHE A 338 -5.08 -13.00 -17.11
N ALA A 339 -5.08 -14.28 -17.47
CA ALA A 339 -4.10 -14.87 -18.39
C ALA A 339 -4.10 -14.14 -19.76
N PRO A 340 -2.99 -14.20 -20.51
CA PRO A 340 -2.93 -13.67 -21.89
C PRO A 340 -4.07 -14.19 -22.75
N GLY A 341 -4.67 -13.31 -23.57
CA GLY A 341 -5.80 -13.64 -24.45
C GLY A 341 -7.18 -13.65 -23.77
N THR A 342 -7.28 -13.49 -22.45
CA THR A 342 -8.59 -13.40 -21.77
C THR A 342 -9.24 -12.03 -21.96
N THR A 343 -10.57 -12.01 -22.06
CA THR A 343 -11.36 -10.78 -22.10
C THR A 343 -11.14 -9.94 -20.85
N ALA A 344 -11.07 -10.57 -19.68
CA ALA A 344 -10.84 -9.90 -18.41
C ALA A 344 -9.52 -9.10 -18.41
N ARG A 345 -8.40 -9.69 -18.91
CA ARG A 345 -7.13 -8.98 -19.07
C ARG A 345 -7.27 -7.71 -19.91
N ALA A 346 -7.89 -7.83 -21.09
CA ALA A 346 -8.05 -6.72 -22.03
C ALA A 346 -8.96 -5.60 -21.48
N GLN A 347 -9.98 -5.97 -20.71
CA GLN A 347 -10.95 -5.02 -20.15
C GLN A 347 -10.43 -4.29 -18.91
N HIS A 348 -9.67 -4.96 -18.04
CA HIS A 348 -9.42 -4.47 -16.71
C HIS A 348 -7.98 -4.05 -16.43
N LEU A 349 -6.98 -4.60 -17.15
CA LEU A 349 -5.58 -4.20 -17.01
C LEU A 349 -5.29 -3.05 -17.98
N LYS A 350 -5.36 -1.83 -17.47
CA LYS A 350 -5.28 -0.60 -18.28
C LYS A 350 -3.90 0.05 -18.17
N ASP A 351 -3.51 0.76 -19.22
CA ASP A 351 -2.36 1.64 -19.16
C ASP A 351 -2.72 2.95 -18.45
N GLY A 352 -1.93 3.30 -17.43
CA GLY A 352 -1.99 4.61 -16.81
C GLY A 352 -1.25 5.68 -17.63
N GLY A 353 -0.46 5.26 -18.62
CA GLY A 353 0.38 6.12 -19.44
C GLY A 353 1.68 6.53 -18.74
N LEU A 354 2.58 7.15 -19.50
CA LEU A 354 3.72 7.86 -18.95
C LEU A 354 3.23 9.13 -18.24
N ASN A 355 3.77 9.37 -17.04
CA ASN A 355 3.37 10.49 -16.17
C ASN A 355 1.85 10.52 -15.88
N GLY A 356 1.20 9.37 -15.91
CA GLY A 356 -0.23 9.27 -15.66
C GLY A 356 -1.14 9.74 -16.79
N ALA A 357 -0.62 10.02 -17.98
CA ALA A 357 -1.34 10.71 -19.07
C ALA A 357 -2.66 10.04 -19.47
N GLU A 358 -2.69 8.70 -19.60
CA GLU A 358 -3.93 8.00 -19.98
C GLU A 358 -4.92 7.92 -18.81
N PHE A 359 -4.43 7.83 -17.57
CA PHE A 359 -5.28 7.88 -16.38
C PHE A 359 -5.90 9.27 -16.20
N ILE A 360 -5.11 10.35 -16.29
CA ILE A 360 -5.57 11.75 -16.23
C ILE A 360 -6.60 12.03 -17.33
N LYS A 361 -6.38 11.55 -18.55
CA LYS A 361 -7.35 11.67 -19.64
C LYS A 361 -8.68 10.98 -19.32
N ALA A 362 -8.66 9.79 -18.69
CA ALA A 362 -9.89 9.11 -18.26
C ALA A 362 -10.63 9.89 -17.15
N ILE A 363 -9.88 10.52 -16.25
CA ILE A 363 -10.43 11.41 -15.19
C ILE A 363 -11.13 12.62 -15.85
N ASP A 364 -10.45 13.33 -16.72
CA ASP A 364 -10.90 14.59 -17.31
C ASP A 364 -12.13 14.40 -18.21
N THR A 365 -12.22 13.24 -18.87
CA THR A 365 -13.36 12.87 -19.71
C THR A 365 -14.52 12.24 -18.94
N GLY A 366 -14.36 11.98 -17.63
CA GLY A 366 -15.41 11.42 -16.79
C GLY A 366 -15.78 9.97 -17.12
N VAL A 367 -14.82 9.17 -17.55
CA VAL A 367 -15.04 7.76 -17.97
C VAL A 367 -14.37 6.74 -17.06
N LEU A 368 -14.05 7.12 -15.81
CA LEU A 368 -13.50 6.17 -14.84
C LEU A 368 -14.55 5.08 -14.52
N PRO A 369 -14.12 3.81 -14.44
CA PRO A 369 -14.96 2.74 -13.89
C PRO A 369 -15.40 3.01 -12.44
N HIS A 370 -16.45 2.33 -11.99
CA HIS A 370 -16.97 2.45 -10.61
C HIS A 370 -15.90 2.13 -9.55
N VAL A 371 -15.01 1.17 -9.82
CA VAL A 371 -13.85 0.90 -8.95
C VAL A 371 -12.58 0.99 -9.79
N THR A 372 -11.74 1.92 -9.42
CA THR A 372 -10.53 2.25 -10.18
C THR A 372 -9.32 2.22 -9.25
N PHE A 373 -8.33 1.43 -9.62
CA PHE A 373 -7.02 1.43 -8.96
C PHE A 373 -6.02 2.15 -9.87
N TYR A 374 -5.18 2.97 -9.29
CA TYR A 374 -4.08 3.64 -9.98
C TYR A 374 -2.77 3.41 -9.27
N LYS A 375 -1.82 2.82 -9.97
CA LYS A 375 -0.43 2.68 -9.53
C LYS A 375 0.44 3.63 -10.34
N PRO A 376 1.04 4.67 -9.76
CA PRO A 376 1.99 5.54 -10.46
C PRO A 376 3.17 4.73 -11.03
N GLN A 377 3.80 5.24 -12.10
CA GLN A 377 5.03 4.63 -12.63
C GLN A 377 6.16 4.70 -11.60
N GLY A 378 7.15 3.81 -11.72
CA GLY A 378 8.16 3.61 -10.68
C GLY A 378 8.91 4.86 -10.24
N ASN A 379 9.30 5.75 -11.13
CA ASN A 379 10.00 6.99 -10.76
C ASN A 379 9.07 8.10 -10.20
N LEU A 380 7.76 7.86 -10.07
CA LEU A 380 6.75 8.79 -9.54
C LEU A 380 5.90 8.17 -8.42
N ASN A 381 6.44 7.20 -7.70
CA ASN A 381 5.73 6.45 -6.67
C ASN A 381 6.28 6.63 -5.24
N GLU A 382 7.36 7.42 -5.07
CA GLU A 382 8.05 7.74 -3.82
C GLU A 382 9.00 6.65 -3.27
N HIS A 383 9.19 5.53 -3.95
CA HIS A 383 10.03 4.43 -3.48
C HIS A 383 11.50 4.85 -3.31
N SER A 384 12.07 4.65 -2.12
CA SER A 384 13.50 4.86 -1.86
C SER A 384 14.36 4.04 -2.85
N GLY A 385 15.58 4.50 -3.10
CA GLY A 385 16.51 3.83 -4.01
C GLY A 385 16.39 4.21 -5.47
N TYR A 386 15.21 4.66 -5.96
CA TYR A 386 15.05 5.03 -7.37
C TYR A 386 14.06 6.18 -7.65
N ALA A 387 13.21 6.55 -6.70
CA ALA A 387 12.30 7.69 -6.77
C ALA A 387 12.54 8.63 -5.59
N ASP A 388 12.37 9.92 -5.79
CA ASP A 388 12.34 10.90 -4.72
C ASP A 388 10.90 11.15 -4.24
N VAL A 389 10.77 11.58 -2.98
CA VAL A 389 9.46 11.81 -2.37
C VAL A 389 8.72 12.95 -3.04
N MET A 390 9.41 14.07 -3.33
CA MET A 390 8.78 15.28 -3.87
C MET A 390 8.13 15.04 -5.23
N SER A 391 8.82 14.34 -6.13
CA SER A 391 8.30 14.07 -7.48
C SER A 391 7.07 13.15 -7.46
N GLY A 392 7.07 12.12 -6.59
CA GLY A 392 5.94 11.21 -6.45
C GLY A 392 4.73 11.88 -5.81
N ASP A 393 4.96 12.62 -4.71
CA ASP A 393 3.92 13.36 -3.99
C ASP A 393 3.28 14.44 -4.88
N ALA A 394 4.10 15.20 -5.62
CA ALA A 394 3.61 16.20 -6.58
C ALA A 394 2.77 15.56 -7.70
N HIS A 395 3.18 14.39 -8.21
CA HIS A 395 2.40 13.67 -9.20
C HIS A 395 1.04 13.24 -8.67
N ILE A 396 0.99 12.68 -7.45
CA ILE A 396 -0.28 12.26 -6.84
C ILE A 396 -1.18 13.47 -6.55
N ALA A 397 -0.60 14.59 -6.06
CA ALA A 397 -1.34 15.82 -5.82
C ALA A 397 -1.95 16.39 -7.13
N ASP A 398 -1.22 16.33 -8.25
CA ASP A 398 -1.73 16.73 -9.56
C ASP A 398 -2.90 15.83 -10.01
N VAL A 399 -2.76 14.50 -9.85
CA VAL A 399 -3.86 13.55 -10.12
C VAL A 399 -5.10 13.88 -9.29
N ILE A 400 -4.95 14.21 -8.00
CA ILE A 400 -6.08 14.62 -7.15
C ILE A 400 -6.71 15.92 -7.66
N ALA A 401 -5.91 16.88 -8.11
CA ALA A 401 -6.43 18.13 -8.67
C ALA A 401 -7.25 17.91 -9.95
N HIS A 402 -6.93 16.91 -10.76
CA HIS A 402 -7.74 16.46 -11.89
C HIS A 402 -9.03 15.74 -11.41
N LEU A 403 -8.93 14.86 -10.42
CA LEU A 403 -10.10 14.17 -9.84
C LEU A 403 -11.12 15.17 -9.27
N GLU A 404 -10.67 16.21 -8.56
CA GLU A 404 -11.54 17.27 -8.03
C GLU A 404 -12.31 18.05 -9.11
N LYS A 405 -11.79 18.07 -10.32
CA LYS A 405 -12.41 18.73 -11.49
C LYS A 405 -13.18 17.77 -12.40
N SER A 406 -13.07 16.47 -12.15
CA SER A 406 -13.74 15.45 -12.96
C SER A 406 -15.26 15.62 -12.96
N PRO A 407 -15.96 15.35 -14.09
CA PRO A 407 -17.42 15.27 -14.11
C PRO A 407 -18.00 14.28 -13.12
N GLN A 408 -17.23 13.27 -12.65
CA GLN A 408 -17.66 12.25 -11.69
C GLN A 408 -17.41 12.66 -10.23
N TRP A 409 -16.74 13.80 -9.98
CA TRP A 409 -16.28 14.20 -8.64
C TRP A 409 -17.39 14.21 -7.58
N ALA A 410 -18.59 14.71 -7.92
CA ALA A 410 -19.70 14.87 -6.96
C ALA A 410 -20.08 13.56 -6.25
N HIS A 411 -19.73 12.40 -6.81
CA HIS A 411 -20.06 11.05 -6.29
C HIS A 411 -18.82 10.17 -6.14
N MET A 412 -17.66 10.77 -5.85
CA MET A 412 -16.37 10.08 -5.82
C MET A 412 -15.83 9.94 -4.40
N LEU A 413 -15.22 8.80 -4.11
CA LEU A 413 -14.31 8.57 -3.01
C LEU A 413 -12.92 8.27 -3.57
N VAL A 414 -11.93 9.00 -3.12
CA VAL A 414 -10.52 8.73 -3.42
C VAL A 414 -9.80 8.34 -2.14
N VAL A 415 -9.09 7.23 -2.18
CA VAL A 415 -8.18 6.77 -1.11
C VAL A 415 -6.78 6.83 -1.65
N VAL A 416 -5.91 7.64 -1.04
CA VAL A 416 -4.48 7.66 -1.30
C VAL A 416 -3.80 6.95 -0.16
N THR A 417 -3.04 5.91 -0.43
CA THR A 417 -2.26 5.22 0.59
C THR A 417 -1.00 4.61 -0.01
N TYR A 418 -0.15 4.10 0.85
CA TYR A 418 1.11 3.45 0.51
C TYR A 418 0.94 1.93 0.59
N ASP A 419 1.74 1.20 -0.15
CA ASP A 419 1.67 -0.26 -0.14
C ASP A 419 2.24 -0.84 1.16
N GLU A 420 3.37 -0.27 1.63
CA GLU A 420 4.03 -0.70 2.85
C GLU A 420 4.98 0.41 3.39
N ASN A 421 5.67 0.14 4.50
CA ASN A 421 6.47 1.12 5.22
C ASN A 421 7.89 1.35 4.66
N GLY A 422 8.35 0.60 3.65
CA GLY A 422 9.70 0.72 3.08
C GLY A 422 10.83 0.36 4.05
N GLY A 423 10.57 -0.49 5.04
CA GLY A 423 11.54 -0.78 6.09
C GLY A 423 11.72 0.35 7.12
N ILE A 424 11.00 1.47 6.95
CA ILE A 424 11.10 2.65 7.82
C ILE A 424 10.27 2.44 9.10
N TRP A 425 10.84 2.83 10.21
CA TRP A 425 10.24 2.73 11.54
C TRP A 425 8.99 3.63 11.70
N ASP A 426 8.09 3.17 12.56
CA ASP A 426 6.95 3.92 13.07
C ASP A 426 6.79 3.64 14.57
N HIS A 427 6.40 4.64 15.37
CA HIS A 427 6.29 4.47 16.82
C HIS A 427 5.04 3.70 17.25
N VAL A 428 4.03 3.57 16.39
CA VAL A 428 2.76 2.90 16.70
C VAL A 428 2.83 1.44 16.32
N ALA A 429 2.59 0.58 17.31
CA ALA A 429 2.54 -0.86 17.10
C ALA A 429 1.34 -1.27 16.24
N PRO A 430 1.51 -2.20 15.29
CA PRO A 430 0.38 -2.78 14.58
C PRO A 430 -0.48 -3.65 15.52
N PRO A 431 -1.79 -3.78 15.26
CA PRO A 431 -2.65 -4.69 16.00
C PRO A 431 -2.25 -6.14 15.73
N LYS A 432 -2.44 -7.03 16.70
CA LYS A 432 -2.19 -8.46 16.53
C LYS A 432 -3.35 -9.12 15.79
N ALA A 433 -3.08 -9.67 14.61
CA ALA A 433 -4.10 -10.36 13.85
C ALA A 433 -3.63 -11.73 13.35
N ASP A 434 -3.67 -11.98 12.04
CA ASP A 434 -3.27 -13.26 11.47
C ASP A 434 -1.75 -13.31 11.15
N ARG A 435 -1.27 -14.46 10.65
CA ARG A 435 0.16 -14.65 10.32
C ARG A 435 0.67 -13.77 9.18
N TRP A 436 -0.20 -13.10 8.46
CA TRP A 436 0.15 -12.27 7.31
C TRP A 436 0.33 -10.79 7.66
N GLY A 437 -0.25 -10.34 8.76
CA GLY A 437 -0.25 -8.94 9.18
C GLY A 437 -1.33 -8.62 10.21
N PRO A 438 -1.65 -7.31 10.40
CA PRO A 438 -1.07 -6.14 9.72
C PRO A 438 0.40 -5.90 10.06
N GLY A 439 1.10 -5.25 9.12
CA GLY A 439 2.45 -4.77 9.36
C GLY A 439 2.46 -3.32 9.87
N SER A 440 3.56 -2.60 9.64
CA SER A 440 3.78 -1.25 10.16
C SER A 440 2.72 -0.25 9.70
N ARG A 441 2.57 0.86 10.42
CA ARG A 441 1.64 1.94 10.09
C ARG A 441 2.13 2.72 8.88
N ILE A 442 1.18 3.07 7.99
CA ILE A 442 1.40 3.82 6.74
C ILE A 442 0.40 4.97 6.63
N PRO A 443 0.67 6.04 5.86
CA PRO A 443 -0.29 7.12 5.68
C PRO A 443 -1.50 6.69 4.82
N ALA A 444 -2.69 7.27 5.12
CA ALA A 444 -3.83 7.18 4.22
C ALA A 444 -4.65 8.48 4.24
N LEU A 445 -4.95 9.00 3.05
CA LEU A 445 -5.81 10.16 2.86
C LEU A 445 -7.14 9.72 2.26
N ILE A 446 -8.24 10.19 2.83
CA ILE A 446 -9.59 9.97 2.34
C ILE A 446 -10.11 11.30 1.78
N VAL A 447 -10.19 11.37 0.44
CA VAL A 447 -10.46 12.57 -0.32
C VAL A 447 -11.79 12.41 -1.05
N SER A 448 -12.78 13.24 -0.74
CA SER A 448 -14.15 13.11 -1.26
C SER A 448 -14.93 14.39 -0.99
N PRO A 449 -15.97 14.72 -1.79
CA PRO A 449 -16.99 15.69 -1.38
C PRO A 449 -17.61 15.32 -0.03
N PHE A 450 -17.70 14.03 0.28
CA PHE A 450 -18.27 13.48 1.53
C PHE A 450 -17.23 13.28 2.63
N ALA A 451 -15.94 13.50 2.40
CA ALA A 451 -14.94 13.37 3.46
C ALA A 451 -15.11 14.47 4.51
N LYS A 452 -15.00 14.12 5.78
CA LYS A 452 -14.90 15.09 6.88
C LYS A 452 -13.73 16.05 6.62
N LYS A 453 -13.94 17.33 6.82
CA LYS A 453 -12.96 18.36 6.47
C LYS A 453 -12.01 18.62 7.64
N GLY A 454 -10.70 18.66 7.34
CA GLY A 454 -9.65 18.91 8.33
C GLY A 454 -9.72 17.92 9.50
N PHE A 455 -10.08 16.68 9.21
CA PHE A 455 -10.31 15.65 10.22
C PHE A 455 -9.14 14.65 10.27
N VAL A 456 -8.67 14.36 11.48
CA VAL A 456 -7.76 13.24 11.72
C VAL A 456 -8.58 12.07 12.25
N ASP A 457 -8.62 10.99 11.48
CA ASP A 457 -9.36 9.78 11.83
C ASP A 457 -8.44 8.76 12.53
N HIS A 458 -8.74 8.50 13.80
CA HIS A 458 -8.00 7.56 14.64
C HIS A 458 -8.57 6.12 14.62
N THR A 459 -9.54 5.86 13.75
CA THR A 459 -10.12 4.52 13.59
C THR A 459 -9.05 3.56 13.10
N LEU A 460 -9.06 2.34 13.66
CA LEU A 460 -8.16 1.27 13.21
C LEU A 460 -8.52 0.82 11.80
N TYR A 461 -7.59 0.99 10.88
CA TYR A 461 -7.68 0.56 9.49
C TYR A 461 -6.44 -0.23 9.06
N ASP A 462 -6.59 -1.02 8.03
CA ASP A 462 -5.47 -1.50 7.21
C ASP A 462 -5.82 -1.41 5.72
N THR A 463 -4.90 -1.79 4.84
CA THR A 463 -5.13 -1.80 3.38
C THR A 463 -6.41 -2.58 3.02
N SER A 464 -6.76 -3.63 3.80
CA SER A 464 -8.00 -4.40 3.57
C SER A 464 -9.29 -3.62 3.90
N SER A 465 -9.20 -2.49 4.61
CA SER A 465 -10.33 -1.58 4.84
C SER A 465 -10.88 -0.99 3.54
N ILE A 466 -10.03 -0.84 2.53
CA ILE A 466 -10.42 -0.46 1.17
C ILE A 466 -11.34 -1.53 0.56
N LEU A 467 -10.94 -2.80 0.69
CA LEU A 467 -11.76 -3.92 0.20
C LEU A 467 -13.10 -4.03 0.96
N ARG A 468 -13.09 -3.74 2.28
CA ARG A 468 -14.32 -3.70 3.09
C ARG A 468 -15.28 -2.63 2.60
N PHE A 469 -14.76 -1.43 2.31
CA PHE A 469 -15.56 -0.35 1.74
C PHE A 469 -16.18 -0.76 0.40
N ILE A 470 -15.37 -1.28 -0.54
CA ILE A 470 -15.82 -1.73 -1.86
C ILE A 470 -16.88 -2.83 -1.71
N THR A 471 -16.62 -3.84 -0.87
CA THR A 471 -17.55 -4.94 -0.59
C THR A 471 -18.89 -4.42 -0.09
N LYS A 472 -18.87 -3.53 0.89
CA LYS A 472 -20.09 -2.92 1.49
C LYS A 472 -20.83 -2.04 0.48
N ARG A 473 -20.10 -1.19 -0.27
CA ARG A 473 -20.71 -0.24 -1.22
C ARG A 473 -21.42 -0.95 -2.36
N TYR A 474 -20.86 -2.03 -2.88
CA TYR A 474 -21.40 -2.74 -4.04
C TYR A 474 -22.11 -4.05 -3.68
N ASP A 475 -22.33 -4.30 -2.41
CA ASP A 475 -23.00 -5.52 -1.91
C ASP A 475 -22.38 -6.79 -2.50
N LEU A 476 -21.06 -6.93 -2.31
CA LEU A 476 -20.27 -8.07 -2.78
C LEU A 476 -20.15 -9.14 -1.68
N PRO A 477 -19.90 -10.40 -2.04
CA PRO A 477 -19.46 -11.41 -1.08
C PRO A 477 -18.15 -10.98 -0.39
N VAL A 478 -18.02 -11.31 0.90
CA VAL A 478 -16.79 -11.04 1.66
C VAL A 478 -15.70 -11.98 1.21
N LEU A 479 -14.53 -11.43 0.85
CA LEU A 479 -13.34 -12.24 0.53
C LEU A 479 -12.92 -13.07 1.74
N PRO A 480 -12.52 -14.36 1.56
CA PRO A 480 -12.17 -15.24 2.68
C PRO A 480 -11.09 -14.67 3.62
N GLY A 481 -10.12 -13.93 3.07
CA GLY A 481 -9.06 -13.32 3.87
C GLY A 481 -9.54 -12.19 4.76
N LEU A 482 -10.57 -11.43 4.36
CA LEU A 482 -11.19 -10.42 5.23
C LEU A 482 -11.84 -11.08 6.45
N ALA A 483 -12.59 -12.16 6.22
CA ALA A 483 -13.21 -12.92 7.30
C ALA A 483 -12.16 -13.56 8.24
N ALA A 484 -11.06 -14.07 7.69
CA ALA A 484 -9.95 -14.62 8.46
C ALA A 484 -9.27 -13.54 9.32
N ARG A 485 -9.04 -12.34 8.77
CA ARG A 485 -8.50 -11.17 9.51
C ARG A 485 -9.40 -10.79 10.68
N ASP A 486 -10.73 -10.72 10.46
CA ASP A 486 -11.70 -10.40 11.52
C ASP A 486 -11.69 -11.43 12.64
N ALA A 487 -11.66 -12.71 12.27
CA ALA A 487 -11.58 -13.80 13.25
C ALA A 487 -10.28 -13.74 14.08
N ALA A 488 -9.16 -13.41 13.44
CA ALA A 488 -7.86 -13.29 14.12
C ALA A 488 -7.82 -12.08 15.07
N LEU A 489 -8.29 -10.91 14.65
CA LEU A 489 -8.41 -9.73 15.52
C LEU A 489 -9.26 -10.04 16.75
N LYS A 490 -10.43 -10.64 16.56
CA LYS A 490 -11.31 -11.05 17.65
C LYS A 490 -10.62 -12.03 18.61
N THR A 491 -9.88 -13.00 18.09
CA THR A 491 -9.15 -14.00 18.90
C THR A 491 -8.06 -13.34 19.76
N ASN A 492 -7.43 -12.28 19.24
CA ASN A 492 -6.38 -11.53 19.93
C ASN A 492 -6.93 -10.39 20.82
N ASN A 493 -8.25 -10.24 20.93
CA ASN A 493 -8.93 -9.14 21.64
C ASN A 493 -8.58 -7.74 21.09
N GLU A 494 -8.29 -7.65 19.81
CA GLU A 494 -8.05 -6.39 19.10
C GLU A 494 -9.38 -5.77 18.63
N PRO A 495 -9.42 -4.44 18.46
CA PRO A 495 -10.57 -3.77 17.86
C PRO A 495 -10.87 -4.28 16.44
N PRO A 496 -12.13 -4.24 16.00
CA PRO A 496 -12.46 -4.58 14.62
C PRO A 496 -11.85 -3.57 13.64
N MET A 497 -11.43 -4.06 12.48
CA MET A 497 -10.95 -3.21 11.40
C MET A 497 -12.10 -2.37 10.82
N GLY A 498 -11.88 -1.06 10.66
CA GLY A 498 -12.84 -0.15 10.06
C GLY A 498 -13.02 -0.35 8.56
N ASP A 499 -14.07 0.26 8.00
CA ASP A 499 -14.45 0.19 6.59
C ASP A 499 -14.44 1.58 5.91
N LEU A 500 -13.67 2.53 6.42
CA LEU A 500 -13.50 3.91 5.96
C LEU A 500 -14.77 4.80 6.12
N THR A 501 -15.92 4.28 6.50
CA THR A 501 -17.14 5.08 6.59
C THR A 501 -17.10 6.12 7.71
N VAL A 502 -16.28 5.95 8.74
CA VAL A 502 -16.07 6.93 9.82
C VAL A 502 -15.46 8.24 9.29
N ALA A 503 -14.63 8.16 8.26
CA ALA A 503 -14.01 9.31 7.60
C ALA A 503 -15.01 10.17 6.79
N LEU A 504 -16.25 9.69 6.59
CA LEU A 504 -17.24 10.29 5.71
C LEU A 504 -18.41 10.91 6.51
N GLU A 505 -19.01 11.94 5.90
CA GLU A 505 -20.22 12.62 6.35
C GLU A 505 -21.14 12.79 5.13
N PHE A 506 -22.37 12.24 5.20
CA PHE A 506 -23.32 12.23 4.09
C PHE A 506 -24.48 13.19 4.30
#